data_6de0a08de4f65c5538e676cb19ad03f9
#
_entry.id   6de0a08de4f65c5538e676cb19ad03f9
#
_cell.length_a   1.000
_cell.length_b   1.000
_cell.length_c   1.000
_cell.angle_alpha   90.00
_cell.angle_beta   90.00
_cell.angle_gamma   90.00
#
_symmetry.space_group_name_H-M   'P 1'
#
loop_
_entity.id
_entity.type
_entity.pdbx_description
1 polymer ?
#
loop_
_entity_poly.entity_id
_entity_poly.type
_entity_poly.pdbx_seq_one_letter_code
_entity_poly.pdbx_strand_id
1 'polypeptide(L)'
;MSEDIYTKYPQMEQVAGRIKKHEGYRLLPYELKYKQSDGKHVKENFKTGGYGHVMQAGETIPDTKEGWENIFQNDISKAVKSTEQLLDSSKVDPVAFGVVTEMVYQIGATGVSKFKKTLEHLNKGDYENASKEMLKSKWARQTEGRAVALADIVKGISK
;
A
#
# COMPACT_ATOMS: atom_id res chain seq x y z
N MET A 1 9.10 -18.63 -12.73
CA MET A 1 9.90 -17.64 -11.97
C MET A 1 9.17 -16.32 -11.93
N SER A 2 9.03 -15.75 -10.75
CA SER A 2 8.45 -14.42 -10.62
C SER A 2 9.45 -13.39 -11.12
N GLU A 3 8.99 -12.49 -11.97
CA GLU A 3 9.80 -11.37 -12.43
C GLU A 3 10.13 -10.45 -11.25
N ASP A 4 11.38 -10.03 -11.15
CA ASP A 4 11.81 -9.11 -10.10
C ASP A 4 11.15 -7.74 -10.32
N ILE A 5 10.33 -7.32 -9.37
CA ILE A 5 9.61 -6.05 -9.47
C ILE A 5 10.56 -4.85 -9.54
N TYR A 6 11.74 -4.94 -8.94
CA TYR A 6 12.70 -3.84 -8.93
C TYR A 6 13.39 -3.66 -10.28
N THR A 7 13.48 -4.73 -11.06
CA THR A 7 13.96 -4.67 -12.45
C THR A 7 12.90 -4.07 -13.36
N LYS A 8 11.66 -4.54 -13.23
CA LYS A 8 10.53 -4.05 -14.03
C LYS A 8 10.13 -2.62 -13.66
N TYR A 9 10.16 -2.31 -12.37
CA TYR A 9 9.75 -1.02 -11.82
C TYR A 9 10.82 -0.51 -10.85
N PRO A 10 11.89 0.14 -11.36
CA PRO A 10 12.99 0.59 -10.48
C PRO A 10 12.54 1.51 -9.34
N GLN A 11 11.46 2.28 -9.53
CA GLN A 11 10.90 3.16 -8.50
C GLN A 11 10.41 2.39 -7.26
N MET A 12 10.23 1.06 -7.36
CA MET A 12 9.77 0.25 -6.23
C MET A 12 10.76 0.22 -5.07
N GLU A 13 12.04 0.51 -5.30
CA GLU A 13 13.00 0.65 -4.21
C GLU A 13 12.60 1.79 -3.26
N GLN A 14 12.21 2.94 -3.82
CA GLN A 14 11.74 4.07 -3.02
C GLN A 14 10.40 3.76 -2.34
N VAL A 15 9.50 3.10 -3.05
CA VAL A 15 8.20 2.68 -2.49
C VAL A 15 8.42 1.75 -1.30
N ALA A 16 9.27 0.74 -1.46
CA ALA A 16 9.58 -0.21 -0.39
C ALA A 16 10.16 0.51 0.84
N GLY A 17 11.07 1.45 0.62
CA GLY A 17 11.66 2.25 1.69
C GLY A 17 10.62 3.07 2.44
N ARG A 18 9.70 3.73 1.72
CA ARG A 18 8.63 4.50 2.35
C ARG A 18 7.68 3.61 3.16
N ILE A 19 7.30 2.46 2.61
CA ILE A 19 6.42 1.52 3.31
C ILE A 19 7.06 1.06 4.61
N LYS A 20 8.32 0.64 4.56
CA LYS A 20 9.05 0.19 5.76
C LYS A 20 9.12 1.28 6.81
N LYS A 21 9.37 2.52 6.40
CA LYS A 21 9.44 3.67 7.30
C LYS A 21 8.10 3.94 7.99
N HIS A 22 7.00 3.86 7.23
CA HIS A 22 5.67 4.11 7.77
C HIS A 22 5.15 2.98 8.64
N GLU A 23 5.37 1.73 8.22
CA GLU A 23 4.87 0.55 8.93
C GLU A 23 5.70 0.21 10.18
N GLY A 24 6.99 0.55 10.17
CA GLY A 24 7.92 0.12 11.22
C GLY A 24 8.18 -1.38 11.13
N TYR A 25 8.99 -1.88 12.04
CA TYR A 25 9.38 -3.30 12.04
C TYR A 25 9.12 -3.95 13.39
N ARG A 26 8.58 -5.16 13.37
CA ARG A 26 8.31 -5.92 14.58
C ARG A 26 8.62 -7.40 14.35
N LEU A 27 9.62 -7.91 15.07
CA LEU A 27 10.00 -9.34 14.97
C LEU A 27 8.90 -10.24 15.50
N LEU A 28 8.30 -9.89 16.64
CA LEU A 28 7.21 -10.67 17.24
C LEU A 28 5.88 -10.02 16.93
N PRO A 29 4.94 -10.75 16.30
CA PRO A 29 3.62 -10.21 15.99
C PRO A 29 2.86 -9.79 17.25
N TYR A 30 2.07 -8.75 17.12
CA TYR A 30 1.17 -8.29 18.17
C TYR A 30 -0.28 -8.48 17.73
N GLU A 31 -1.18 -8.65 18.72
CA GLU A 31 -2.60 -8.79 18.46
C GLU A 31 -3.25 -7.41 18.34
N LEU A 32 -4.07 -7.24 17.28
CA LEU A 32 -4.92 -6.07 17.15
C LEU A 32 -6.27 -6.37 17.81
N LYS A 33 -6.68 -5.49 18.72
CA LYS A 33 -7.99 -5.55 19.35
C LYS A 33 -8.89 -4.49 18.73
N TYR A 34 -9.98 -4.91 18.14
CA TYR A 34 -10.96 -4.00 17.56
C TYR A 34 -12.14 -3.82 18.49
N LYS A 35 -12.61 -2.58 18.59
CA LYS A 35 -13.84 -2.25 19.28
C LYS A 35 -14.96 -2.16 18.25
N GLN A 36 -16.01 -2.98 18.42
CA GLN A 36 -17.17 -2.90 17.55
C GLN A 36 -17.98 -1.63 17.82
N SER A 37 -18.78 -1.22 16.82
CA SER A 37 -19.62 -0.03 16.93
C SER A 37 -20.67 -0.11 18.06
N ASP A 38 -21.00 -1.32 18.54
CA ASP A 38 -21.92 -1.54 19.66
C ASP A 38 -21.20 -1.52 21.02
N GLY A 39 -19.92 -1.21 21.06
CA GLY A 39 -19.13 -1.15 22.28
C GLY A 39 -18.55 -2.49 22.72
N LYS A 40 -18.85 -3.59 22.04
CA LYS A 40 -18.27 -4.89 22.36
C LYS A 40 -16.90 -5.04 21.71
N HIS A 41 -15.96 -5.62 22.45
CA HIS A 41 -14.64 -5.94 21.91
C HIS A 41 -14.70 -7.25 21.16
N VAL A 42 -14.34 -7.22 19.87
CA VAL A 42 -14.14 -8.45 19.10
C VAL A 42 -12.71 -8.87 19.30
N LYS A 43 -12.51 -10.06 19.82
CA LYS A 43 -11.20 -10.71 19.79
C LYS A 43 -10.96 -11.24 18.37
N GLU A 44 -10.47 -10.40 17.51
CA GLU A 44 -9.92 -10.89 16.26
C GLU A 44 -8.48 -11.27 16.52
N ASN A 45 -8.17 -12.55 16.35
CA ASN A 45 -6.83 -13.10 16.58
C ASN A 45 -5.90 -12.85 15.41
N PHE A 46 -5.99 -11.65 14.78
CA PHE A 46 -5.06 -11.27 13.73
C PHE A 46 -3.82 -10.68 14.36
N LYS A 47 -2.70 -11.38 14.22
CA LYS A 47 -1.40 -10.90 14.65
C LYS A 47 -0.75 -10.16 13.48
N THR A 48 -0.20 -9.01 13.76
CA THR A 48 0.53 -8.21 12.78
C THR A 48 2.01 -8.19 13.16
N GLY A 49 2.86 -8.54 12.22
CA GLY A 49 4.30 -8.57 12.43
C GLY A 49 5.08 -8.08 11.24
N GLY A 50 6.41 -8.12 11.34
CA GLY A 50 7.30 -7.64 10.28
C GLY A 50 7.03 -6.18 9.94
N TYR A 51 6.78 -5.90 8.69
CA TYR A 51 6.47 -4.55 8.19
C TYR A 51 4.95 -4.41 7.95
N GLY A 52 4.16 -4.68 8.99
CA GLY A 52 2.71 -4.51 8.89
C GLY A 52 1.98 -5.69 8.26
N HIS A 53 2.61 -6.85 8.16
CA HIS A 53 1.95 -8.03 7.61
C HIS A 53 0.95 -8.62 8.59
N VAL A 54 -0.31 -8.74 8.17
CA VAL A 54 -1.34 -9.41 8.95
C VAL A 54 -1.22 -10.92 8.72
N MET A 55 -0.95 -11.66 9.79
CA MET A 55 -0.78 -13.11 9.73
C MET A 55 -2.10 -13.79 9.35
N GLN A 56 -2.02 -14.73 8.42
CA GLN A 56 -3.15 -15.54 8.02
C GLN A 56 -3.16 -16.85 8.78
N ALA A 57 -4.32 -17.49 8.86
CA ALA A 57 -4.44 -18.80 9.50
C ALA A 57 -3.49 -19.79 8.81
N GLY A 58 -2.72 -20.54 9.61
CA GLY A 58 -1.78 -21.53 9.10
C GLY A 58 -0.42 -21.00 8.69
N GLU A 59 -0.20 -19.69 8.68
CA GLU A 59 1.12 -19.14 8.40
C GLU A 59 2.08 -19.36 9.57
N THR A 60 3.33 -19.69 9.24
CA THR A 60 4.40 -19.78 10.23
C THR A 60 4.96 -18.39 10.50
N ILE A 61 5.08 -18.03 11.78
CA ILE A 61 5.68 -16.76 12.18
C ILE A 61 7.20 -16.87 11.98
N PRO A 62 7.81 -15.99 11.15
CA PRO A 62 9.25 -15.98 11.01
C PRO A 62 9.94 -15.65 12.35
N ASP A 63 11.06 -16.32 12.60
CA ASP A 63 11.87 -16.07 13.80
C ASP A 63 13.11 -15.21 13.51
N THR A 64 13.26 -14.75 12.27
CA THR A 64 14.38 -13.91 11.84
C THR A 64 13.88 -12.69 11.05
N LYS A 65 14.71 -11.65 11.03
CA LYS A 65 14.44 -10.47 10.20
C LYS A 65 14.42 -10.82 8.71
N GLU A 66 15.28 -11.75 8.29
CA GLU A 66 15.31 -12.22 6.89
C GLU A 66 13.99 -12.88 6.50
N GLY A 67 13.41 -13.68 7.38
CA GLY A 67 12.11 -14.31 7.14
C GLY A 67 11.01 -13.26 6.93
N TRP A 68 11.00 -12.21 7.74
CA TRP A 68 10.05 -11.10 7.57
C TRP A 68 10.32 -10.30 6.30
N GLU A 69 11.59 -10.15 5.91
CA GLU A 69 11.93 -9.49 4.65
C GLU A 69 11.37 -10.25 3.45
N ASN A 70 11.45 -11.59 3.48
CA ASN A 70 10.88 -12.42 2.43
C ASN A 70 9.36 -12.26 2.33
N ILE A 71 8.68 -12.16 3.47
CA ILE A 71 7.23 -11.90 3.51
C ILE A 71 6.93 -10.52 2.94
N PHE A 72 7.71 -9.50 3.33
CA PHE A 72 7.54 -8.15 2.81
C PHE A 72 7.68 -8.12 1.29
N GLN A 73 8.72 -8.77 0.75
CA GLN A 73 8.93 -8.81 -0.70
C GLN A 73 7.76 -9.49 -1.42
N ASN A 74 7.20 -10.52 -0.84
CA ASN A 74 6.02 -11.18 -1.38
C ASN A 74 4.79 -10.25 -1.33
N ASP A 75 4.60 -9.54 -0.23
CA ASP A 75 3.48 -8.62 -0.05
C ASP A 75 3.55 -7.44 -1.04
N ILE A 76 4.72 -6.84 -1.22
CA ILE A 76 4.87 -5.73 -2.16
C ILE A 76 4.72 -6.21 -3.61
N SER A 77 5.17 -7.43 -3.92
CA SER A 77 4.97 -8.01 -5.26
C SER A 77 3.49 -8.21 -5.57
N LYS A 78 2.71 -8.64 -4.59
CA LYS A 78 1.24 -8.75 -4.73
C LYS A 78 0.60 -7.38 -4.95
N ALA A 79 1.08 -6.36 -4.24
CA ALA A 79 0.58 -4.99 -4.41
C ALA A 79 0.89 -4.47 -5.82
N VAL A 80 2.06 -4.76 -6.37
CA VAL A 80 2.42 -4.40 -7.75
C VAL A 80 1.48 -5.04 -8.75
N LYS A 81 1.20 -6.34 -8.60
CA LYS A 81 0.27 -7.06 -9.50
C LYS A 81 -1.12 -6.44 -9.45
N SER A 82 -1.61 -6.09 -8.28
CA SER A 82 -2.91 -5.42 -8.15
C SER A 82 -2.90 -4.06 -8.82
N THR A 83 -1.83 -3.30 -8.68
CA THR A 83 -1.69 -1.98 -9.33
C THR A 83 -1.70 -2.12 -10.85
N GLU A 84 -1.06 -3.16 -11.39
CA GLU A 84 -1.08 -3.44 -12.83
C GLU A 84 -2.50 -3.67 -13.37
N GLN A 85 -3.40 -4.16 -12.53
CA GLN A 85 -4.81 -4.35 -12.91
C GLN A 85 -5.64 -3.05 -12.81
N LEU A 86 -5.21 -2.10 -11.97
CA LEU A 86 -5.92 -0.85 -11.74
C LEU A 86 -5.47 0.27 -12.67
N LEU A 87 -4.21 0.26 -13.09
CA LEU A 87 -3.60 1.31 -13.89
C LEU A 87 -2.97 0.72 -15.15
N ASP A 88 -3.02 1.51 -16.23
CA ASP A 88 -2.26 1.19 -17.46
C ASP A 88 -0.83 1.66 -17.28
N SER A 89 0.08 0.73 -16.98
CA SER A 89 1.49 1.04 -16.72
C SER A 89 2.22 1.67 -17.92
N SER A 90 1.67 1.51 -19.13
CA SER A 90 2.25 2.15 -20.32
C SER A 90 1.90 3.63 -20.44
N LYS A 91 0.88 4.09 -19.72
CA LYS A 91 0.39 5.48 -19.78
C LYS A 91 0.63 6.28 -18.51
N VAL A 92 0.73 5.60 -17.36
CA VAL A 92 0.85 6.25 -16.07
C VAL A 92 2.32 6.46 -15.73
N ASP A 93 2.64 7.64 -15.22
CA ASP A 93 4.00 7.94 -14.77
C ASP A 93 4.46 6.92 -13.71
N PRO A 94 5.72 6.44 -13.79
CA PRO A 94 6.25 5.48 -12.82
C PRO A 94 6.10 5.91 -11.36
N VAL A 95 6.22 7.21 -11.07
CA VAL A 95 6.06 7.73 -9.71
C VAL A 95 4.62 7.55 -9.23
N ALA A 96 3.63 7.87 -10.08
CA ALA A 96 2.22 7.67 -9.73
C ALA A 96 1.89 6.18 -9.55
N PHE A 97 2.45 5.32 -10.40
CA PHE A 97 2.29 3.87 -10.26
C PHE A 97 2.79 3.42 -8.88
N GLY A 98 3.96 3.94 -8.45
CA GLY A 98 4.52 3.63 -7.14
C GLY A 98 3.63 4.09 -5.98
N VAL A 99 3.03 5.27 -6.09
CA VAL A 99 2.10 5.79 -5.07
C VAL A 99 0.88 4.88 -4.92
N VAL A 100 0.29 4.44 -6.03
CA VAL A 100 -0.87 3.54 -5.98
C VAL A 100 -0.48 2.18 -5.40
N THR A 101 0.70 1.68 -5.74
CA THR A 101 1.21 0.43 -5.13
C THR A 101 1.31 0.56 -3.61
N GLU A 102 1.79 1.68 -3.12
CA GLU A 102 1.87 1.94 -1.68
C GLU A 102 0.48 1.98 -1.04
N MET A 103 -0.50 2.61 -1.70
CA MET A 103 -1.88 2.61 -1.24
C MET A 103 -2.46 1.19 -1.19
N VAL A 104 -2.20 0.38 -2.22
CA VAL A 104 -2.63 -1.03 -2.25
C VAL A 104 -2.03 -1.80 -1.08
N TYR A 105 -0.75 -1.60 -0.80
CA TYR A 105 -0.10 -2.24 0.34
C TYR A 105 -0.81 -1.87 1.66
N GLN A 106 -1.20 -0.61 1.80
CA GLN A 106 -1.80 -0.08 3.02
C GLN A 106 -3.26 -0.51 3.22
N ILE A 107 -4.09 -0.38 2.19
CA ILE A 107 -5.55 -0.55 2.32
C ILE A 107 -6.13 -1.67 1.46
N GLY A 108 -5.28 -2.38 0.72
CA GLY A 108 -5.68 -3.48 -0.15
C GLY A 108 -6.19 -3.05 -1.51
N ALA A 109 -6.21 -3.99 -2.44
CA ALA A 109 -6.65 -3.75 -3.82
C ALA A 109 -8.11 -3.33 -3.88
N THR A 110 -8.99 -3.97 -3.10
CA THR A 110 -10.41 -3.63 -3.06
C THR A 110 -10.63 -2.20 -2.59
N GLY A 111 -9.90 -1.78 -1.55
CA GLY A 111 -9.97 -0.41 -1.04
C GLY A 111 -9.56 0.61 -2.09
N VAL A 112 -8.45 0.37 -2.78
CA VAL A 112 -7.96 1.28 -3.82
C VAL A 112 -8.89 1.28 -5.03
N SER A 113 -9.49 0.14 -5.39
CA SER A 113 -10.41 0.07 -6.54
C SER A 113 -11.61 1.00 -6.41
N LYS A 114 -11.96 1.41 -5.20
CA LYS A 114 -13.05 2.36 -4.95
C LYS A 114 -12.68 3.81 -5.28
N PHE A 115 -11.40 4.10 -5.48
CA PHE A 115 -10.91 5.42 -5.86
C PHE A 115 -11.06 5.63 -7.38
N LYS A 116 -12.27 5.48 -7.88
CA LYS A 116 -12.55 5.45 -9.33
C LYS A 116 -12.11 6.72 -10.04
N LYS A 117 -12.42 7.90 -9.46
CA LYS A 117 -12.03 9.19 -10.06
C LYS A 117 -10.53 9.39 -10.06
N THR A 118 -9.87 9.04 -8.96
CA THR A 118 -8.41 9.12 -8.86
C THR A 118 -7.75 8.26 -9.95
N LEU A 119 -8.18 7.00 -10.06
CA LEU A 119 -7.62 6.06 -11.04
C LEU A 119 -7.87 6.54 -12.47
N GLU A 120 -9.06 7.06 -12.75
CA GLU A 120 -9.40 7.61 -14.06
C GLU A 120 -8.48 8.79 -14.41
N HIS A 121 -8.29 9.73 -13.49
CA HIS A 121 -7.39 10.86 -13.72
C HIS A 121 -5.95 10.40 -13.94
N LEU A 122 -5.48 9.43 -13.16
CA LEU A 122 -4.13 8.89 -13.32
C LEU A 122 -3.93 8.25 -14.69
N ASN A 123 -4.91 7.47 -15.16
CA ASN A 123 -4.85 6.83 -16.47
C ASN A 123 -4.89 7.83 -17.63
N LYS A 124 -5.39 9.03 -17.39
CA LYS A 124 -5.40 10.12 -18.36
C LYS A 124 -4.20 11.06 -18.24
N GLY A 125 -3.33 10.84 -17.25
CA GLY A 125 -2.20 11.72 -17.00
C GLY A 125 -2.56 13.03 -16.33
N ASP A 126 -3.74 13.12 -15.72
CA ASP A 126 -4.21 14.31 -15.00
C ASP A 126 -3.87 14.18 -13.52
N TYR A 127 -2.59 14.43 -13.21
CA TYR A 127 -2.04 14.23 -11.88
C TYR A 127 -2.55 15.25 -10.86
N GLU A 128 -2.83 16.47 -11.30
CA GLU A 128 -3.36 17.49 -10.42
C GLU A 128 -4.74 17.12 -9.87
N ASN A 129 -5.66 16.72 -10.75
CA ASN A 129 -7.00 16.32 -10.33
C ASN A 129 -6.98 14.98 -9.58
N ALA A 130 -6.08 14.06 -9.96
CA ALA A 130 -5.90 12.81 -9.20
C ALA A 130 -5.52 13.12 -7.76
N SER A 131 -4.56 14.02 -7.54
CA SER A 131 -4.12 14.45 -6.21
C SER A 131 -5.29 15.02 -5.40
N LYS A 132 -6.10 15.87 -6.01
CA LYS A 132 -7.28 16.48 -5.35
C LYS A 132 -8.29 15.41 -4.92
N GLU A 133 -8.56 14.43 -5.79
CA GLU A 133 -9.49 13.34 -5.47
C GLU A 133 -8.97 12.47 -4.33
N MET A 134 -7.66 12.22 -4.27
CA MET A 134 -7.05 11.47 -3.18
C MET A 134 -7.36 12.11 -1.82
N LEU A 135 -7.27 13.44 -1.74
CA LEU A 135 -7.48 14.18 -0.50
C LEU A 135 -8.94 14.28 -0.07
N LYS A 136 -9.89 13.98 -0.96
CA LYS A 136 -11.32 13.96 -0.63
C LYS A 136 -11.78 12.65 0.00
N SER A 137 -10.93 11.63 0.03
CA SER A 137 -11.29 10.28 0.43
C SER A 137 -11.38 10.11 1.94
N LYS A 138 -12.09 9.06 2.37
CA LYS A 138 -12.11 8.64 3.78
C LYS A 138 -10.71 8.25 4.27
N TRP A 139 -9.92 7.62 3.40
CA TRP A 139 -8.53 7.27 3.68
C TRP A 139 -7.72 8.52 4.06
N ALA A 140 -7.89 9.62 3.31
CA ALA A 140 -7.20 10.88 3.60
C ALA A 140 -7.59 11.43 4.98
N ARG A 141 -8.86 11.28 5.38
CA ARG A 141 -9.30 11.72 6.70
C ARG A 141 -8.75 10.87 7.84
N GLN A 142 -8.55 9.57 7.59
CA GLN A 142 -8.06 8.62 8.59
C GLN A 142 -6.53 8.62 8.72
N THR A 143 -5.82 8.93 7.64
CA THR A 143 -4.34 8.90 7.59
C THR A 143 -3.81 10.18 6.95
N GLU A 144 -4.22 11.35 7.49
CA GLU A 144 -4.00 12.65 6.86
C GLU A 144 -2.55 12.89 6.46
N GLY A 145 -1.61 12.70 7.37
CA GLY A 145 -0.18 12.94 7.08
C GLY A 145 0.33 12.12 5.92
N ARG A 146 -0.01 10.83 5.88
CA ARG A 146 0.42 9.93 4.80
C ARG A 146 -0.28 10.27 3.49
N ALA A 147 -1.59 10.56 3.56
CA ALA A 147 -2.38 10.89 2.37
C ALA A 147 -1.89 12.18 1.73
N VAL A 148 -1.61 13.21 2.53
CA VAL A 148 -1.05 14.48 2.03
C VAL A 148 0.30 14.24 1.38
N ALA A 149 1.19 13.47 2.02
CA ALA A 149 2.51 13.18 1.46
C ALA A 149 2.41 12.49 0.10
N LEU A 150 1.55 11.47 -0.03
CA LEU A 150 1.37 10.74 -1.28
C LEU A 150 0.68 11.60 -2.35
N ALA A 151 -0.32 12.38 -1.97
CA ALA A 151 -1.01 13.28 -2.89
C ALA A 151 -0.06 14.36 -3.42
N ASP A 152 0.83 14.88 -2.58
CA ASP A 152 1.84 15.87 -2.98
C ASP A 152 2.83 15.27 -4.00
N ILE A 153 3.22 14.01 -3.82
CA ILE A 153 4.08 13.31 -4.79
C ILE A 153 3.39 13.25 -6.14
N VAL A 154 2.10 12.87 -6.18
CA VAL A 154 1.32 12.80 -7.42
C VAL A 154 1.20 14.18 -8.06
N LYS A 155 0.86 15.20 -7.28
CA LYS A 155 0.72 16.58 -7.76
C LYS A 155 2.02 17.12 -8.37
N GLY A 156 3.17 16.70 -7.83
CA GLY A 156 4.49 17.13 -8.30
C GLY A 156 4.94 16.50 -9.61
N ILE A 157 4.19 15.57 -10.19
CA ILE A 157 4.56 14.93 -11.46
C ILE A 157 4.37 15.93 -12.58
N SER A 158 5.46 16.18 -13.33
CA SER A 158 5.43 17.04 -14.51
C SER A 158 4.82 16.32 -15.70
N LYS A 159 3.96 17.01 -16.40
CA LYS A 159 3.43 16.49 -17.66
C LYS A 159 4.46 16.57 -18.78
#